data_bdfce780a4f1f833e92bbea21215da63
#
_entry.id   bdfce780a4f1f833e92bbea21215da63
#
_cell.length_a   1.000
_cell.length_b   1.000
_cell.length_c   1.000
_cell.angle_alpha   90.00
_cell.angle_beta   90.00
_cell.angle_gamma   90.00
#
_symmetry.space_group_name_H-M   'P 1'
#
loop_
_entity.id
_entity.type
_entity.pdbx_description
1 polymer ?
#
loop_
_entity_poly.entity_id
_entity_poly.type
_entity_poly.pdbx_seq_one_letter_code
_entity_poly.pdbx_strand_id
1 'polypeptide(L)'
;MTQHTDSMQTNRTATLMLDDGTVFRGYSFGYERPVAGEVVFNTAMTGYPESLTDPSYAGQLMVLTYPLVGNYGVPPRTFEPNGIATFMESEKIHAEAIIVSDYSHEYSHWNAECSLGDWLKEEKIPGIYGIDTRALTKKLREHGVMMGRIVIGTADKEGESGGEIPDYGSINYVDRVSCKDIVAYLPDGITTHYPVGFDNFQFSTFNSQLLKRVVPVSYTHLTLPTT
;
A
#
# COMPACT_ATOMS: atom_id res chain seq x y z
N MET A 1 -12.85 11.18 -37.06
CA MET A 1 -13.26 9.80 -36.80
C MET A 1 -11.99 9.00 -36.43
N THR A 2 -11.64 9.01 -35.17
CA THR A 2 -10.50 8.23 -34.65
C THR A 2 -11.07 6.90 -34.18
N GLN A 3 -10.67 5.83 -34.87
CA GLN A 3 -11.05 4.47 -34.50
C GLN A 3 -10.37 4.15 -33.15
N HIS A 4 -11.15 4.05 -32.09
CA HIS A 4 -10.76 3.34 -30.89
C HIS A 4 -10.60 1.86 -31.27
N THR A 5 -9.38 1.41 -31.44
CA THR A 5 -9.06 -0.01 -31.42
C THR A 5 -9.24 -0.46 -29.98
N ASP A 6 -10.37 -1.09 -29.74
CA ASP A 6 -10.68 -1.84 -28.55
C ASP A 6 -9.70 -3.04 -28.48
N SER A 7 -8.54 -2.83 -27.89
CA SER A 7 -7.64 -3.92 -27.55
C SER A 7 -8.30 -4.68 -26.42
N MET A 8 -8.95 -5.80 -26.71
CA MET A 8 -9.36 -6.78 -25.71
C MET A 8 -8.13 -7.09 -24.82
N GLN A 9 -8.02 -6.38 -23.72
CA GLN A 9 -7.10 -6.77 -22.64
C GLN A 9 -7.57 -8.13 -22.16
N THR A 10 -6.87 -9.18 -22.58
CA THR A 10 -7.06 -10.52 -22.02
C THR A 10 -6.64 -10.45 -20.56
N ASN A 11 -7.59 -10.18 -19.68
CA ASN A 11 -7.35 -10.10 -18.24
C ASN A 11 -6.81 -11.46 -17.78
N ARG A 12 -5.57 -11.49 -17.32
CA ARG A 12 -4.99 -12.72 -16.77
C ARG A 12 -5.71 -13.11 -15.50
N THR A 13 -6.00 -14.39 -15.38
CA THR A 13 -6.55 -14.95 -14.13
C THR A 13 -5.57 -14.74 -12.99
N ALA A 14 -6.11 -14.49 -11.80
CA ALA A 14 -5.35 -14.34 -10.57
C ALA A 14 -6.01 -15.13 -9.46
N THR A 15 -5.22 -15.73 -8.60
CA THR A 15 -5.72 -16.58 -7.52
C THR A 15 -5.10 -16.12 -6.20
N LEU A 16 -5.96 -15.81 -5.21
CA LEU A 16 -5.56 -15.65 -3.82
C LEU A 16 -5.77 -16.98 -3.10
N MET A 17 -4.73 -17.50 -2.48
CA MET A 17 -4.78 -18.69 -1.63
C MET A 17 -4.42 -18.30 -0.21
N LEU A 18 -5.27 -18.64 0.75
CA LEU A 18 -5.02 -18.43 2.18
C LEU A 18 -4.29 -19.65 2.77
N ASP A 19 -3.68 -19.47 3.93
CA ASP A 19 -2.93 -20.50 4.65
C ASP A 19 -3.79 -21.67 5.13
N ASP A 20 -5.10 -21.47 5.28
CA ASP A 20 -6.07 -22.56 5.58
C ASP A 20 -6.53 -23.34 4.33
N GLY A 21 -5.98 -23.03 3.16
CA GLY A 21 -6.32 -23.66 1.89
C GLY A 21 -7.52 -23.04 1.17
N THR A 22 -8.14 -22.00 1.72
CA THR A 22 -9.24 -21.29 1.02
C THR A 22 -8.71 -20.56 -0.21
N VAL A 23 -9.46 -20.65 -1.31
CA VAL A 23 -9.06 -20.10 -2.61
C VAL A 23 -10.11 -19.12 -3.11
N PHE A 24 -9.67 -17.94 -3.50
CA PHE A 24 -10.46 -16.94 -4.21
C PHE A 24 -9.86 -16.72 -5.60
N ARG A 25 -10.71 -16.69 -6.63
CA ARG A 25 -10.30 -16.51 -8.03
C ARG A 25 -10.84 -15.21 -8.58
N GLY A 26 -10.00 -14.51 -9.34
CA GLY A 26 -10.32 -13.25 -9.98
C GLY A 26 -9.38 -12.98 -11.15
N TYR A 27 -9.13 -11.72 -11.41
CA TYR A 27 -8.31 -11.26 -12.54
C TYR A 27 -7.28 -10.23 -12.09
N SER A 28 -6.15 -10.19 -12.79
CA SER A 28 -5.10 -9.20 -12.54
C SER A 28 -5.41 -7.86 -13.22
N PHE A 29 -5.13 -6.75 -12.52
CA PHE A 29 -5.15 -5.41 -13.09
C PHE A 29 -3.92 -4.57 -12.75
N GLY A 30 -3.05 -5.07 -11.87
CA GLY A 30 -1.78 -4.45 -11.49
C GLY A 30 -0.58 -5.11 -12.17
N TYR A 31 0.56 -5.10 -11.48
CA TYR A 31 1.78 -5.75 -11.95
C TYR A 31 1.68 -7.27 -11.78
N GLU A 32 2.15 -8.00 -12.78
CA GLU A 32 2.02 -9.45 -12.83
C GLU A 32 3.22 -10.15 -12.18
N ARG A 33 3.24 -10.22 -10.87
CA ARG A 33 4.20 -11.03 -10.10
C ARG A 33 3.49 -11.80 -8.98
N PRO A 34 3.99 -12.97 -8.60
CA PRO A 34 3.52 -13.63 -7.38
C PRO A 34 3.94 -12.83 -6.15
N VAL A 35 3.10 -12.87 -5.11
CA VAL A 35 3.38 -12.19 -3.85
C VAL A 35 2.70 -12.92 -2.71
N ALA A 36 3.31 -12.89 -1.53
CA ALA A 36 2.73 -13.43 -0.31
C ALA A 36 2.83 -12.40 0.82
N GLY A 37 1.89 -12.46 1.77
CA GLY A 37 1.83 -11.53 2.88
C GLY A 37 0.67 -11.81 3.83
N GLU A 38 0.59 -11.06 4.90
CA GLU A 38 -0.57 -11.05 5.78
C GLU A 38 -1.76 -10.41 5.05
N VAL A 39 -2.90 -11.07 5.07
CA VAL A 39 -4.12 -10.55 4.44
C VAL A 39 -4.89 -9.70 5.43
N VAL A 40 -4.98 -8.42 5.14
CA VAL A 40 -5.70 -7.44 5.98
C VAL A 40 -6.80 -6.76 5.19
N PHE A 41 -7.81 -6.22 5.86
CA PHE A 41 -8.88 -5.50 5.19
C PHE A 41 -9.00 -4.05 5.69
N ASN A 42 -9.35 -3.18 4.75
CA ASN A 42 -9.66 -1.78 5.00
C ASN A 42 -11.11 -1.51 4.58
N THR A 43 -11.86 -0.82 5.44
CA THR A 43 -13.29 -0.50 5.23
C THR A 43 -13.52 0.92 4.74
N ALA A 44 -12.47 1.68 4.47
CA ALA A 44 -12.59 3.02 3.93
C ALA A 44 -13.25 3.00 2.54
N MET A 45 -14.12 3.96 2.29
CA MET A 45 -14.81 4.10 0.99
C MET A 45 -13.96 4.88 -0.03
N THR A 46 -13.04 5.70 0.46
CA THR A 46 -12.16 6.56 -0.34
C THR A 46 -10.75 6.52 0.26
N GLY A 47 -9.77 7.11 -0.42
CA GLY A 47 -8.42 7.22 0.13
C GLY A 47 -7.56 5.98 -0.11
N TYR A 48 -7.78 5.25 -1.22
CA TYR A 48 -6.90 4.12 -1.53
C TYR A 48 -5.45 4.55 -1.89
N PRO A 49 -5.18 5.73 -2.49
CA PRO A 49 -3.80 6.17 -2.68
C PRO A 49 -3.07 6.39 -1.35
N GLU A 50 -3.74 7.05 -0.39
CA GLU A 50 -3.24 7.27 0.96
C GLU A 50 -3.01 5.94 1.68
N SER A 51 -4.01 5.04 1.66
CA SER A 51 -3.90 3.73 2.30
C SER A 51 -2.76 2.87 1.70
N LEU A 52 -2.57 2.89 0.38
CA LEU A 52 -1.51 2.13 -0.27
C LEU A 52 -0.11 2.65 0.08
N THR A 53 0.02 3.97 0.28
CA THR A 53 1.28 4.63 0.65
C THR A 53 1.52 4.73 2.16
N ASP A 54 0.58 4.25 2.99
CA ASP A 54 0.76 4.19 4.43
C ASP A 54 1.75 3.07 4.81
N PRO A 55 2.86 3.41 5.48
CA PRO A 55 3.86 2.44 5.93
C PRO A 55 3.31 1.33 6.83
N SER A 56 2.14 1.53 7.47
CA SER A 56 1.48 0.53 8.30
C SER A 56 1.10 -0.74 7.54
N TYR A 57 0.94 -0.64 6.22
CA TYR A 57 0.61 -1.79 5.36
C TYR A 57 1.82 -2.51 4.78
N ALA A 58 3.02 -2.22 5.26
CA ALA A 58 4.23 -2.89 4.78
C ALA A 58 4.17 -4.40 5.02
N GLY A 59 4.37 -5.18 3.96
CA GLY A 59 4.28 -6.63 3.99
C GLY A 59 2.88 -7.21 3.91
N GLN A 60 1.83 -6.40 3.77
CA GLN A 60 0.45 -6.84 3.81
C GLN A 60 -0.22 -6.87 2.43
N LEU A 61 -1.12 -7.83 2.23
CA LEU A 61 -2.03 -7.91 1.10
C LEU A 61 -3.33 -7.20 1.50
N MET A 62 -3.57 -6.02 0.95
CA MET A 62 -4.66 -5.14 1.38
C MET A 62 -5.96 -5.46 0.65
N VAL A 63 -7.01 -5.84 1.37
CA VAL A 63 -8.36 -6.03 0.86
C VAL A 63 -9.16 -4.75 1.07
N LEU A 64 -9.64 -4.13 -0.01
CA LEU A 64 -10.59 -3.03 0.08
C LEU A 64 -12.02 -3.58 0.04
N THR A 65 -12.79 -3.30 1.08
CA THR A 65 -14.17 -3.82 1.19
C THR A 65 -15.18 -2.98 0.40
N TYR A 66 -14.83 -1.75 0.04
CA TYR A 66 -15.66 -0.93 -0.82
C TYR A 66 -15.74 -1.57 -2.23
N PRO A 67 -16.95 -1.73 -2.78
CA PRO A 67 -17.13 -2.59 -3.96
C PRO A 67 -16.47 -2.04 -5.24
N LEU A 68 -16.38 -0.73 -5.42
CA LEU A 68 -15.82 -0.13 -6.62
C LEU A 68 -14.55 0.66 -6.30
N VAL A 69 -13.45 0.25 -6.90
CA VAL A 69 -12.13 0.88 -6.70
C VAL A 69 -11.54 1.29 -8.06
N GLY A 70 -10.79 2.39 -8.08
CA GLY A 70 -10.15 2.93 -9.29
C GLY A 70 -10.94 4.04 -9.98
N ASN A 71 -12.21 4.24 -9.62
CA ASN A 71 -13.15 5.16 -10.29
C ASN A 71 -12.73 6.64 -10.23
N TYR A 72 -11.90 7.05 -9.30
CA TYR A 72 -11.40 8.43 -9.23
C TYR A 72 -9.90 8.56 -9.59
N GLY A 73 -9.25 7.46 -9.99
CA GLY A 73 -7.84 7.48 -10.41
C GLY A 73 -6.87 7.74 -9.27
N VAL A 74 -5.69 8.18 -9.61
CA VAL A 74 -4.59 8.49 -8.67
C VAL A 74 -4.16 9.94 -8.87
N PRO A 75 -4.05 10.73 -7.80
CA PRO A 75 -3.61 12.12 -7.89
C PRO A 75 -2.12 12.21 -8.29
N PRO A 76 -1.67 13.37 -8.79
CA PRO A 76 -0.28 13.57 -9.16
C PRO A 76 0.65 13.46 -7.94
N ARG A 77 1.86 12.98 -8.19
CA ARG A 77 2.93 12.94 -7.19
C ARG A 77 3.54 14.34 -7.04
N THR A 78 2.85 15.19 -6.31
CA THR A 78 3.33 16.53 -6.00
C THR A 78 3.83 16.59 -4.56
N PHE A 79 4.79 17.48 -4.34
CA PHE A 79 5.38 17.69 -3.04
C PHE A 79 5.24 19.15 -2.65
N GLU A 80 4.98 19.38 -1.39
CA GLU A 80 5.05 20.69 -0.79
C GLU A 80 6.50 21.24 -0.86
N PRO A 81 6.73 22.56 -0.73
CA PRO A 81 8.08 23.12 -0.78
C PRO A 81 9.08 22.48 0.21
N ASN A 82 8.57 21.94 1.31
CA ASN A 82 9.35 21.24 2.32
C ASN A 82 9.59 19.75 2.01
N GLY A 83 9.13 19.25 0.85
CA GLY A 83 9.33 17.86 0.42
C GLY A 83 8.30 16.85 0.94
N ILE A 84 7.24 17.29 1.62
CA ILE A 84 6.14 16.41 2.06
C ILE A 84 5.21 16.14 0.88
N ALA A 85 4.84 14.88 0.66
CA ALA A 85 3.88 14.51 -0.37
C ALA A 85 2.50 15.13 -0.09
N THR A 86 1.89 15.74 -1.11
CA THR A 86 0.64 16.51 -0.96
C THR A 86 -0.58 15.60 -0.78
N PHE A 87 -0.62 14.46 -1.48
CA PHE A 87 -1.81 13.60 -1.60
C PHE A 87 -1.56 12.15 -1.15
N MET A 88 -0.42 11.85 -0.58
CA MET A 88 -0.01 10.50 -0.21
C MET A 88 0.60 10.52 1.19
N GLU A 89 0.54 9.40 1.90
CA GLU A 89 1.12 9.27 3.24
C GLU A 89 2.65 9.11 3.19
N SER A 90 3.17 8.62 2.07
CA SER A 90 4.61 8.52 1.83
C SER A 90 4.95 8.52 0.34
N GLU A 91 6.23 8.45 0.01
CA GLU A 91 6.75 8.57 -1.36
C GLU A 91 6.51 7.33 -2.24
N LYS A 92 6.09 6.19 -1.67
CA LYS A 92 5.93 4.90 -2.38
C LYS A 92 4.79 4.08 -1.82
N ILE A 93 4.35 3.08 -2.59
CA ILE A 93 3.42 2.06 -2.10
C ILE A 93 4.14 1.13 -1.12
N HIS A 94 3.55 0.89 0.04
CA HIS A 94 4.04 -0.04 1.06
C HIS A 94 3.29 -1.37 1.09
N ALA A 95 2.01 -1.38 0.68
CA ALA A 95 1.25 -2.62 0.54
C ALA A 95 1.89 -3.54 -0.51
N GLU A 96 1.93 -4.84 -0.24
CA GLU A 96 2.48 -5.84 -1.17
C GLU A 96 1.53 -6.15 -2.33
N ALA A 97 0.23 -5.99 -2.14
CA ALA A 97 -0.81 -6.10 -3.17
C ALA A 97 -2.11 -5.45 -2.73
N ILE A 98 -2.99 -5.21 -3.70
CA ILE A 98 -4.37 -4.76 -3.48
C ILE A 98 -5.37 -5.80 -4.00
N ILE A 99 -6.42 -6.05 -3.23
CA ILE A 99 -7.47 -7.02 -3.51
C ILE A 99 -8.82 -6.31 -3.46
N VAL A 100 -9.58 -6.35 -4.54
CA VAL A 100 -10.85 -5.64 -4.67
C VAL A 100 -11.95 -6.54 -5.26
N SER A 101 -13.20 -6.18 -5.02
CA SER A 101 -14.34 -6.88 -5.64
C SER A 101 -14.55 -6.41 -7.08
N ASP A 102 -14.51 -5.12 -7.31
CA ASP A 102 -14.68 -4.54 -8.63
C ASP A 102 -13.65 -3.46 -8.89
N TYR A 103 -13.16 -3.37 -10.14
CA TYR A 103 -12.15 -2.41 -10.56
C TYR A 103 -12.65 -1.59 -11.74
N SER A 104 -12.64 -0.27 -11.60
CA SER A 104 -12.93 0.64 -12.69
C SER A 104 -11.68 0.88 -13.53
N HIS A 105 -11.72 0.42 -14.78
CA HIS A 105 -10.65 0.68 -15.76
C HIS A 105 -10.60 2.15 -16.19
N GLU A 106 -11.75 2.84 -16.13
CA GLU A 106 -11.86 4.26 -16.41
C GLU A 106 -11.98 5.04 -15.12
N TYR A 107 -11.36 6.19 -15.08
CA TYR A 107 -11.43 7.09 -13.93
C TYR A 107 -11.93 8.47 -14.36
N SER A 108 -12.59 9.14 -13.43
CA SER A 108 -13.14 10.48 -13.66
C SER A 108 -13.06 11.29 -12.36
N HIS A 109 -11.97 12.02 -12.21
CA HIS A 109 -11.79 12.97 -11.11
C HIS A 109 -10.91 14.12 -11.58
N TRP A 110 -11.20 15.34 -11.17
CA TRP A 110 -10.48 16.54 -11.60
C TRP A 110 -8.98 16.51 -11.25
N ASN A 111 -8.60 15.80 -10.19
CA ASN A 111 -7.23 15.70 -9.70
C ASN A 111 -6.55 14.36 -10.07
N ALA A 112 -7.13 13.60 -11.00
CA ALA A 112 -6.53 12.33 -11.39
C ALA A 112 -5.50 12.54 -12.51
N GLU A 113 -4.31 11.98 -12.33
CA GLU A 113 -3.25 11.97 -13.33
C GLU A 113 -3.20 10.63 -14.08
N CYS A 114 -3.41 9.52 -13.39
CA CYS A 114 -3.36 8.18 -14.00
C CYS A 114 -4.39 7.22 -13.40
N SER A 115 -4.55 6.06 -14.03
CA SER A 115 -5.36 4.99 -13.48
C SER A 115 -4.66 4.31 -12.30
N LEU A 116 -5.44 3.72 -11.38
CA LEU A 116 -4.87 2.92 -10.31
C LEU A 116 -4.06 1.74 -10.87
N GLY A 117 -4.53 1.09 -11.94
CA GLY A 117 -3.82 -0.04 -12.54
C GLY A 117 -2.46 0.33 -13.14
N ASP A 118 -2.35 1.50 -13.77
CA ASP A 118 -1.08 1.98 -14.33
C ASP A 118 -0.09 2.34 -13.22
N TRP A 119 -0.56 3.01 -12.16
CA TRP A 119 0.27 3.29 -11.00
C TRP A 119 0.79 2.02 -10.31
N LEU A 120 -0.08 1.02 -10.11
CA LEU A 120 0.33 -0.28 -9.56
C LEU A 120 1.38 -0.99 -10.43
N LYS A 121 1.26 -0.91 -11.78
CA LYS A 121 2.24 -1.49 -12.70
C LYS A 121 3.59 -0.76 -12.62
N GLU A 122 3.57 0.56 -12.52
CA GLU A 122 4.78 1.38 -12.36
C GLU A 122 5.52 1.03 -11.08
N GLU A 123 4.78 0.92 -9.95
CA GLU A 123 5.32 0.56 -8.63
C GLU A 123 5.59 -0.95 -8.47
N LYS A 124 5.28 -1.76 -9.49
CA LYS A 124 5.42 -3.22 -9.49
C LYS A 124 4.61 -3.92 -8.39
N ILE A 125 3.42 -3.41 -8.12
CA ILE A 125 2.49 -3.93 -7.12
C ILE A 125 1.38 -4.73 -7.80
N PRO A 126 1.12 -5.98 -7.42
CA PRO A 126 0.00 -6.75 -7.90
C PRO A 126 -1.34 -6.16 -7.46
N GLY A 127 -2.31 -6.19 -8.38
CA GLY A 127 -3.70 -5.86 -8.11
C GLY A 127 -4.60 -6.95 -8.65
N ILE A 128 -5.56 -7.42 -7.85
CA ILE A 128 -6.54 -8.42 -8.27
C ILE A 128 -7.96 -7.96 -8.00
N TYR A 129 -8.85 -8.23 -8.93
CA TYR A 129 -10.29 -7.90 -8.82
C TYR A 129 -11.16 -9.11 -9.16
N GLY A 130 -12.47 -8.98 -8.95
CA GLY A 130 -13.42 -10.09 -9.10
C GLY A 130 -13.44 -11.01 -7.88
N ILE A 131 -12.89 -10.58 -6.75
CA ILE A 131 -12.83 -11.35 -5.50
C ILE A 131 -14.08 -11.04 -4.65
N ASP A 132 -14.69 -12.07 -4.06
CA ASP A 132 -15.71 -11.86 -3.02
C ASP A 132 -15.04 -11.32 -1.74
N THR A 133 -14.79 -10.00 -1.73
CA THR A 133 -14.18 -9.31 -0.59
C THR A 133 -15.03 -9.38 0.66
N ARG A 134 -16.34 -9.54 0.53
CA ARG A 134 -17.25 -9.70 1.68
C ARG A 134 -17.04 -11.05 2.37
N ALA A 135 -17.00 -12.14 1.60
CA ALA A 135 -16.70 -13.48 2.15
C ALA A 135 -15.30 -13.53 2.75
N LEU A 136 -14.30 -12.95 2.07
CA LEU A 136 -12.94 -12.86 2.55
C LEU A 136 -12.85 -12.08 3.87
N THR A 137 -13.45 -10.90 3.95
CA THR A 137 -13.44 -10.06 5.17
C THR A 137 -14.13 -10.76 6.34
N LYS A 138 -15.26 -11.45 6.09
CA LYS A 138 -15.94 -12.23 7.13
C LYS A 138 -15.01 -13.30 7.69
N LYS A 139 -14.32 -14.01 6.81
CA LYS A 139 -13.36 -15.04 7.19
C LYS A 139 -12.21 -14.48 8.02
N LEU A 140 -11.60 -13.37 7.59
CA LEU A 140 -10.52 -12.70 8.33
C LEU A 140 -10.99 -12.26 9.74
N ARG A 141 -12.19 -11.75 9.86
CA ARG A 141 -12.76 -11.34 11.16
C ARG A 141 -12.99 -12.52 12.12
N GLU A 142 -13.32 -13.68 11.59
CA GLU A 142 -13.57 -14.89 12.39
C GLU A 142 -12.25 -15.56 12.83
N HIS A 143 -11.21 -15.51 11.98
CA HIS A 143 -9.93 -16.21 12.23
C HIS A 143 -8.84 -15.31 12.80
N GLY A 144 -8.95 -14.00 12.64
CA GLY A 144 -7.90 -13.06 13.01
C GLY A 144 -6.81 -12.94 11.92
N VAL A 145 -5.55 -13.11 12.30
CA VAL A 145 -4.42 -13.04 11.37
C VAL A 145 -4.42 -14.23 10.43
N MET A 146 -4.39 -13.98 9.12
CA MET A 146 -4.29 -15.02 8.09
C MET A 146 -3.25 -14.62 7.05
N MET A 147 -2.42 -15.58 6.68
CA MET A 147 -1.45 -15.41 5.61
C MET A 147 -2.07 -15.79 4.26
N GLY A 148 -1.63 -15.14 3.21
CA GLY A 148 -2.08 -15.43 1.86
C GLY A 148 -0.99 -15.27 0.83
N ARG A 149 -1.24 -15.83 -0.36
CA ARG A 149 -0.40 -15.64 -1.53
C ARG A 149 -1.25 -15.41 -2.76
N ILE A 150 -0.77 -14.54 -3.63
CA ILE A 150 -1.38 -14.25 -4.92
C ILE A 150 -0.51 -14.87 -6.01
N VAL A 151 -1.16 -15.61 -6.91
CA VAL A 151 -0.55 -16.20 -8.12
C VAL A 151 -1.27 -15.62 -9.33
N ILE A 152 -0.50 -15.18 -10.33
CA ILE A 152 -1.02 -14.65 -11.60
C ILE A 152 -0.87 -15.70 -12.68
N GLY A 153 -1.94 -15.97 -13.42
CA GLY A 153 -2.01 -17.01 -14.43
C GLY A 153 -2.72 -18.28 -13.94
N THR A 154 -2.72 -19.32 -14.78
CA THR A 154 -3.33 -20.59 -14.40
C THR A 154 -2.44 -21.30 -13.37
N ALA A 155 -3.03 -21.60 -12.22
CA ALA A 155 -2.38 -22.36 -11.14
C ALA A 155 -2.04 -23.83 -11.53
N ASP A 156 -2.25 -24.21 -12.80
CA ASP A 156 -2.12 -25.58 -13.30
C ASP A 156 -0.68 -25.99 -13.60
N LYS A 157 0.27 -25.10 -13.46
CA LYS A 157 1.69 -25.45 -13.46
C LYS A 157 2.18 -25.64 -12.03
N GLU A 158 2.14 -26.86 -11.56
CA GLU A 158 2.89 -27.29 -10.39
C GLU A 158 4.36 -26.85 -10.56
N GLY A 159 4.76 -25.76 -9.85
CA GLY A 159 6.12 -25.24 -9.91
C GLY A 159 6.26 -23.71 -9.90
N GLU A 160 5.27 -22.94 -10.35
CA GLU A 160 5.23 -21.50 -10.09
C GLU A 160 4.54 -21.26 -8.73
N SER A 161 5.19 -21.69 -7.66
CA SER A 161 4.75 -21.39 -6.30
C SER A 161 4.74 -19.88 -6.14
N GLY A 162 3.60 -19.34 -5.74
CA GLY A 162 3.40 -17.90 -5.54
C GLY A 162 4.18 -17.36 -4.35
N GLY A 163 5.51 -17.46 -4.40
CA GLY A 163 6.39 -17.06 -3.31
C GLY A 163 6.25 -17.94 -2.05
N GLU A 164 7.30 -18.07 -1.29
CA GLU A 164 7.26 -18.63 0.04
C GLU A 164 6.52 -17.62 0.94
N ILE A 165 5.58 -18.09 1.77
CA ILE A 165 4.93 -17.24 2.76
C ILE A 165 6.00 -16.80 3.74
N PRO A 166 6.29 -15.50 3.86
CA PRO A 166 7.35 -15.03 4.74
C PRO A 166 7.00 -15.33 6.20
N ASP A 167 8.00 -15.73 6.98
CA ASP A 167 7.87 -15.76 8.43
C ASP A 167 7.87 -14.31 8.97
N TYR A 168 6.69 -13.78 9.23
CA TYR A 168 6.50 -12.42 9.74
C TYR A 168 7.23 -12.18 11.06
N GLY A 169 7.41 -13.21 11.87
CA GLY A 169 8.14 -13.11 13.13
C GLY A 169 9.63 -12.83 12.96
N SER A 170 10.19 -13.17 11.80
CA SER A 170 11.60 -12.96 11.47
C SER A 170 11.90 -11.61 10.79
N ILE A 171 10.88 -10.88 10.34
CA ILE A 171 11.04 -9.64 9.59
C ILE A 171 10.84 -8.42 10.50
N ASN A 172 11.84 -7.57 10.59
CA ASN A 172 11.71 -6.27 11.26
C ASN A 172 11.08 -5.23 10.33
N TYR A 173 9.75 -5.19 10.28
CA TYR A 173 9.02 -4.22 9.47
C TYR A 173 9.23 -2.78 9.92
N VAL A 174 9.39 -2.54 11.22
CA VAL A 174 9.69 -1.20 11.75
C VAL A 174 10.97 -0.66 11.13
N ASP A 175 12.02 -1.49 11.06
CA ASP A 175 13.27 -1.08 10.42
C ASP A 175 13.11 -0.83 8.91
N ARG A 176 12.26 -1.61 8.22
CA ARG A 176 11.99 -1.43 6.78
C ARG A 176 11.31 -0.10 6.45
N VAL A 177 10.42 0.39 7.29
CA VAL A 177 9.61 1.58 7.03
C VAL A 177 10.09 2.83 7.74
N SER A 178 10.88 2.70 8.81
CA SER A 178 11.39 3.84 9.56
C SER A 178 12.41 4.64 8.74
N CYS A 179 12.36 5.95 8.89
CA CYS A 179 13.39 6.84 8.37
C CYS A 179 14.76 6.44 8.92
N LYS A 180 15.77 6.43 8.06
CA LYS A 180 17.16 6.13 8.47
C LYS A 180 17.86 7.36 9.01
N ASP A 181 17.38 8.55 8.66
CA ASP A 181 17.89 9.83 9.11
C ASP A 181 16.79 10.62 9.83
N ILE A 182 17.20 11.54 10.68
CA ILE A 182 16.29 12.53 11.26
C ILE A 182 16.07 13.62 10.22
N VAL A 183 14.82 13.84 9.83
CA VAL A 183 14.43 14.86 8.85
C VAL A 183 13.63 15.95 9.55
N ALA A 184 14.12 17.18 9.49
CA ALA A 184 13.40 18.33 9.98
C ALA A 184 12.76 19.10 8.82
N TYR A 185 11.44 19.23 8.85
CA TYR A 185 10.66 20.00 7.88
C TYR A 185 10.38 21.38 8.49
N LEU A 186 10.92 22.42 7.89
CA LEU A 186 10.77 23.79 8.38
C LEU A 186 9.66 24.53 7.63
N PRO A 187 9.01 25.53 8.27
CA PRO A 187 7.91 26.28 7.65
C PRO A 187 8.32 27.12 6.44
N ASP A 188 9.61 27.43 6.30
CA ASP A 188 10.20 28.17 5.16
C ASP A 188 10.45 27.29 3.93
N GLY A 189 10.06 26.01 3.99
CA GLY A 189 10.27 25.05 2.92
C GLY A 189 11.64 24.40 2.90
N ILE A 190 12.49 24.69 3.89
CA ILE A 190 13.82 24.07 3.99
C ILE A 190 13.69 22.72 4.70
N THR A 191 14.23 21.67 4.09
CA THR A 191 14.34 20.35 4.69
C THR A 191 15.79 20.07 5.05
N THR A 192 16.03 19.67 6.28
CA THR A 192 17.39 19.38 6.77
C THR A 192 17.46 17.94 7.23
N HIS A 193 18.45 17.21 6.75
CA HIS A 193 18.74 15.83 7.12
C HIS A 193 19.86 15.76 8.14
N TYR A 194 19.65 14.99 9.21
CA TYR A 194 20.64 14.72 10.24
C TYR A 194 20.85 13.20 10.34
N PRO A 195 22.09 12.70 10.18
CA PRO A 195 22.34 11.27 10.32
C PRO A 195 22.02 10.76 11.73
N VAL A 196 21.46 9.57 11.83
CA VAL A 196 21.20 8.88 13.10
C VAL A 196 22.54 8.61 13.80
N GLY A 197 22.68 9.03 15.05
CA GLY A 197 23.96 8.95 15.80
C GLY A 197 24.67 10.30 15.99
N PHE A 198 24.02 11.39 15.64
CA PHE A 198 24.51 12.71 15.96
C PHE A 198 24.33 12.94 17.48
N ASP A 199 25.39 12.66 18.26
CA ASP A 199 25.37 12.70 19.74
C ASP A 199 25.06 14.07 20.36
N ASN A 200 24.88 15.11 19.54
CA ASN A 200 24.62 16.48 19.95
C ASN A 200 23.30 17.06 19.42
N PHE A 201 22.33 16.21 19.06
CA PHE A 201 21.01 16.72 18.70
C PHE A 201 20.28 17.18 19.96
N GLN A 202 20.56 18.40 20.40
CA GLN A 202 19.80 19.04 21.47
C GLN A 202 18.56 19.68 20.84
N PHE A 203 17.37 19.14 21.12
CA PHE A 203 16.09 19.76 20.77
C PHE A 203 15.98 21.21 21.30
N SER A 204 16.79 21.59 22.24
CA SER A 204 16.88 22.96 22.79
C SER A 204 17.40 24.01 21.82
N THR A 205 18.06 23.59 20.72
CA THR A 205 18.56 24.52 19.69
C THR A 205 17.49 24.89 18.66
N PHE A 206 16.43 24.12 18.56
CA PHE A 206 15.25 24.54 17.81
C PHE A 206 14.50 25.56 18.65
N ASN A 207 14.51 26.80 18.22
CA ASN A 207 13.75 27.88 18.85
C ASN A 207 12.31 27.39 19.09
N SER A 208 11.94 27.18 20.35
CA SER A 208 10.65 26.63 20.77
C SER A 208 9.43 27.43 20.26
N GLN A 209 9.67 28.64 19.73
CA GLN A 209 8.67 29.47 19.09
C GLN A 209 8.32 29.02 17.65
N LEU A 210 9.16 28.23 16.99
CA LEU A 210 8.94 27.73 15.62
C LEU A 210 8.31 26.33 15.59
N LEU A 211 8.49 25.53 16.65
CA LEU A 211 7.93 24.18 16.74
C LEU A 211 6.53 24.19 17.34
N LYS A 212 5.52 24.43 16.54
CA LYS A 212 4.11 24.38 17.00
C LYS A 212 3.56 22.98 17.28
N ARG A 213 4.26 21.94 17.24
CA ARG A 213 4.03 20.52 17.56
C ARG A 213 4.54 19.63 16.43
N VAL A 214 5.54 18.85 16.69
CA VAL A 214 5.80 17.63 15.95
C VAL A 214 4.99 16.54 16.62
N VAL A 215 3.99 16.02 15.95
CA VAL A 215 3.33 14.78 16.36
C VAL A 215 3.95 13.69 15.51
N PRO A 216 4.82 12.82 16.04
CA PRO A 216 5.22 11.64 15.33
C PRO A 216 3.97 10.75 15.21
N VAL A 217 3.40 10.66 14.01
CA VAL A 217 2.38 9.67 13.71
C VAL A 217 3.12 8.42 13.26
N SER A 218 3.53 7.61 14.22
CA SER A 218 3.94 6.24 13.95
C SER A 218 2.90 5.34 14.60
N TYR A 219 2.14 4.63 13.81
CA TYR A 219 1.23 3.59 14.29
C TYR A 219 1.98 2.33 14.74
N THR A 220 3.27 2.23 14.51
CA THR A 220 4.12 1.17 14.99
C THR A 220 4.71 1.56 16.35
N HIS A 221 4.00 1.17 17.41
CA HIS A 221 4.47 1.01 18.80
C HIS A 221 5.63 1.92 19.26
N LEU A 222 5.37 3.21 19.41
CA LEU A 222 6.09 3.98 20.42
C LEU A 222 5.51 3.59 21.78
N THR A 223 6.04 2.57 22.41
CA THR A 223 5.90 2.40 23.84
C THR A 223 6.67 3.54 24.48
N LEU A 224 5.96 4.60 24.86
CA LEU A 224 6.53 5.59 25.76
C LEU A 224 6.89 4.84 27.06
N PRO A 225 8.11 5.03 27.60
CA PRO A 225 8.42 4.46 28.89
C PRO A 225 7.42 5.04 29.88
N THR A 226 6.62 4.18 30.49
CA THR A 226 5.81 4.52 31.66
C THR A 226 6.77 4.75 32.81
N THR A 227 6.98 6.02 33.17
CA THR A 227 7.57 6.38 34.45
C THR A 227 6.56 6.18 35.57
#